data_c48f82c14900151e070dbf82c733d20e
#
_entry.id   c48f82c14900151e070dbf82c733d20e
#
_cell.length_a   1.000
_cell.length_b   1.000
_cell.length_c   1.000
_cell.angle_alpha   90.00
_cell.angle_beta   90.00
_cell.angle_gamma   90.00
#
_symmetry.space_group_name_H-M   'P 1'
#
loop_
_entity.id
_entity.type
_entity.pdbx_description
1 polymer ?
#
loop_
_entity_poly.entity_id
_entity_poly.type
_entity_poly.pdbx_seq_one_letter_code
_entity_poly.pdbx_strand_id
1 'polypeptide(L)'
;MQIFVTKDYQEMSEAAADMIVDLVEEKPGCVLGLATGSTPEGLYAEIAKRHEAEDIDFSRVATFNLDEYRGLPADHEQSYHYFMQKHLFSKINVRPENTHVPNGANPDAQAACDAYEASILLAGGVDLQLLGLGHNGHIGFNEPAPEFPKETHCVDLTESTINANSRLFDSVDEVPRQAYTMGIGTIMAAKQVLVVVSGEDKAQIVRDAFFGPVTPEVPASILQFHPNAVAIVDEAAFSLCGDLADEGCGCGDPDCDCDHDHEHGEAGHICGDHGCGKHS
;
A
#
# COMPACT_ATOMS: atom_id res chain seq x y z
N MET A 1 -7.61 -8.77 8.85
CA MET A 1 -7.44 -8.09 7.56
C MET A 1 -8.73 -8.24 6.77
N GLN A 2 -9.20 -7.19 6.09
CA GLN A 2 -10.38 -7.23 5.22
C GLN A 2 -9.92 -7.23 3.75
N ILE A 3 -10.62 -7.97 2.88
CA ILE A 3 -10.31 -8.02 1.44
C ILE A 3 -11.56 -7.65 0.67
N PHE A 4 -11.46 -6.64 -0.19
CA PHE A 4 -12.50 -6.20 -1.11
C PHE A 4 -12.09 -6.56 -2.53
N VAL A 5 -12.95 -7.29 -3.23
CA VAL A 5 -12.74 -7.68 -4.62
C VAL A 5 -13.51 -6.73 -5.51
N THR A 6 -12.81 -6.09 -6.43
CA THR A 6 -13.39 -5.19 -7.43
C THR A 6 -13.27 -5.80 -8.81
N LYS A 7 -14.08 -5.35 -9.74
CA LYS A 7 -14.15 -5.91 -11.08
C LYS A 7 -12.85 -5.77 -11.86
N ASP A 8 -12.22 -4.60 -11.77
CA ASP A 8 -11.05 -4.26 -12.56
C ASP A 8 -10.18 -3.19 -11.88
N TYR A 9 -9.06 -2.84 -12.53
CA TYR A 9 -8.13 -1.82 -12.07
C TYR A 9 -8.78 -0.46 -11.82
N GLN A 10 -9.77 -0.07 -12.64
CA GLN A 10 -10.45 1.22 -12.49
C GLN A 10 -11.28 1.24 -11.21
N GLU A 11 -12.09 0.23 -10.99
CA GLU A 11 -12.91 0.11 -9.77
C GLU A 11 -12.05 -0.01 -8.51
N MET A 12 -10.93 -0.76 -8.57
CA MET A 12 -9.94 -0.80 -7.50
C MET A 12 -9.39 0.59 -7.18
N SER A 13 -9.03 1.35 -8.22
CA SER A 13 -8.49 2.70 -8.07
C SER A 13 -9.50 3.68 -7.48
N GLU A 14 -10.76 3.60 -7.90
CA GLU A 14 -11.87 4.40 -7.38
C GLU A 14 -12.15 4.09 -5.91
N ALA A 15 -12.28 2.80 -5.55
CA ALA A 15 -12.52 2.38 -4.18
C ALA A 15 -11.37 2.74 -3.23
N ALA A 16 -10.13 2.64 -3.70
CA ALA A 16 -8.97 3.05 -2.91
C ALA A 16 -8.89 4.59 -2.75
N ALA A 17 -9.30 5.34 -3.76
CA ALA A 17 -9.40 6.79 -3.68
C ALA A 17 -10.49 7.23 -2.69
N ASP A 18 -11.65 6.54 -2.65
CA ASP A 18 -12.71 6.77 -1.67
C ASP A 18 -12.16 6.71 -0.25
N MET A 19 -11.45 5.65 0.10
CA MET A 19 -10.89 5.48 1.45
C MET A 19 -9.92 6.60 1.85
N ILE A 20 -9.12 7.10 0.91
CA ILE A 20 -8.17 8.19 1.18
C ILE A 20 -8.92 9.53 1.33
N VAL A 21 -9.88 9.79 0.45
CA VAL A 21 -10.68 11.03 0.47
C VAL A 21 -11.52 11.08 1.75
N ASP A 22 -12.22 10.00 2.08
CA ASP A 22 -13.01 9.90 3.33
C ASP A 22 -12.15 10.21 4.56
N LEU A 23 -10.92 9.65 4.62
CA LEU A 23 -10.00 9.96 5.72
C LEU A 23 -9.59 11.43 5.74
N VAL A 24 -9.34 12.06 4.59
CA VAL A 24 -8.98 13.48 4.50
C VAL A 24 -10.13 14.37 4.96
N GLU A 25 -11.37 14.04 4.59
CA GLU A 25 -12.56 14.76 5.03
C GLU A 25 -12.81 14.60 6.53
N GLU A 26 -12.69 13.38 7.05
CA GLU A 26 -12.84 13.09 8.47
C GLU A 26 -11.73 13.73 9.31
N LYS A 27 -10.51 13.72 8.80
CA LYS A 27 -9.30 14.21 9.47
C LYS A 27 -8.46 15.06 8.53
N PRO A 28 -8.78 16.33 8.30
CA PRO A 28 -8.07 17.21 7.36
C PRO A 28 -6.56 17.35 7.58
N GLY A 29 -6.07 17.09 8.79
CA GLY A 29 -4.63 17.04 9.13
C GLY A 29 -4.11 15.61 9.25
N CYS A 30 -4.63 14.66 8.48
CA CYS A 30 -4.15 13.28 8.48
C CYS A 30 -2.74 13.16 7.89
N VAL A 31 -2.08 12.06 8.23
CA VAL A 31 -0.77 11.69 7.71
C VAL A 31 -0.94 10.48 6.80
N LEU A 32 -0.65 10.66 5.51
CA LEU A 32 -0.76 9.61 4.49
C LEU A 32 0.61 9.02 4.19
N GLY A 33 0.75 7.72 4.31
CA GLY A 33 1.85 6.96 3.74
C GLY A 33 1.55 6.63 2.28
N LEU A 34 2.44 6.96 1.36
CA LEU A 34 2.22 6.84 -0.08
C LEU A 34 3.22 5.90 -0.75
N ALA A 35 2.79 5.27 -1.82
CA ALA A 35 3.58 4.35 -2.64
C ALA A 35 3.81 4.90 -4.04
N THR A 36 4.85 4.46 -4.72
CA THR A 36 5.10 4.72 -6.13
C THR A 36 4.86 3.46 -6.99
N GLY A 37 5.02 3.59 -8.29
CA GLY A 37 4.82 2.49 -9.24
C GLY A 37 3.51 2.62 -10.02
N SER A 38 3.26 1.70 -10.95
CA SER A 38 2.12 1.78 -11.87
C SER A 38 0.77 1.51 -11.18
N THR A 39 0.73 0.69 -10.14
CA THR A 39 -0.53 0.32 -9.48
C THR A 39 -1.26 1.52 -8.88
N PRO A 40 -0.63 2.44 -8.13
CA PRO A 40 -1.32 3.60 -7.54
C PRO A 40 -1.58 4.77 -8.51
N GLU A 41 -1.13 4.72 -9.76
CA GLU A 41 -1.33 5.84 -10.71
C GLU A 41 -2.80 6.16 -10.94
N GLY A 42 -3.65 5.14 -11.11
CA GLY A 42 -5.10 5.31 -11.29
C GLY A 42 -5.76 5.92 -10.05
N LEU A 43 -5.39 5.43 -8.86
CA LEU A 43 -5.84 5.97 -7.59
C LEU A 43 -5.45 7.46 -7.44
N TYR A 44 -4.22 7.83 -7.78
CA TYR A 44 -3.79 9.24 -7.73
C TYR A 44 -4.54 10.11 -8.75
N ALA A 45 -4.85 9.57 -9.92
CA ALA A 45 -5.66 10.27 -10.91
C ALA A 45 -7.10 10.50 -10.40
N GLU A 46 -7.71 9.53 -9.71
CA GLU A 46 -9.03 9.69 -9.10
C GLU A 46 -9.03 10.68 -7.93
N ILE A 47 -8.01 10.68 -7.08
CA ILE A 47 -7.84 11.70 -6.03
C ILE A 47 -7.76 13.11 -6.63
N ALA A 48 -6.96 13.29 -7.68
CA ALA A 48 -6.81 14.58 -8.36
C ALA A 48 -8.13 15.06 -8.98
N LYS A 49 -8.87 14.15 -9.61
CA LYS A 49 -10.19 14.41 -10.19
C LYS A 49 -11.21 14.84 -9.13
N ARG A 50 -11.24 14.20 -7.97
CA ARG A 50 -12.13 14.55 -6.86
C ARG A 50 -11.74 15.86 -6.21
N HIS A 51 -10.45 16.12 -6.02
CA HIS A 51 -9.97 17.42 -5.55
C HIS A 51 -10.48 18.56 -6.44
N GLU A 52 -10.42 18.38 -7.79
CA GLU A 52 -10.89 19.40 -8.73
C GLU A 52 -12.43 19.52 -8.76
N ALA A 53 -13.16 18.40 -8.69
CA ALA A 53 -14.62 18.35 -8.86
C ALA A 53 -15.40 18.60 -7.57
N GLU A 54 -14.86 18.19 -6.41
CA GLU A 54 -15.55 18.13 -5.13
C GLU A 54 -14.92 19.04 -4.06
N ASP A 55 -13.88 19.81 -4.46
CA ASP A 55 -13.17 20.78 -3.59
C ASP A 55 -12.54 20.14 -2.33
N ILE A 56 -12.08 18.88 -2.42
CA ILE A 56 -11.43 18.18 -1.32
C ILE A 56 -10.13 18.89 -0.93
N ASP A 57 -9.99 19.32 0.32
CA ASP A 57 -8.86 20.13 0.80
C ASP A 57 -7.72 19.28 1.37
N PHE A 58 -6.62 19.17 0.62
CA PHE A 58 -5.38 18.49 1.05
C PHE A 58 -4.35 19.46 1.70
N SER A 59 -4.65 20.74 1.87
CA SER A 59 -3.67 21.74 2.31
C SER A 59 -3.09 21.51 3.70
N ARG A 60 -3.74 20.69 4.54
CA ARG A 60 -3.30 20.34 5.88
C ARG A 60 -2.78 18.91 5.99
N VAL A 61 -2.90 18.11 4.93
CA VAL A 61 -2.39 16.74 4.88
C VAL A 61 -0.86 16.75 4.90
N ALA A 62 -0.26 15.82 5.63
CA ALA A 62 1.15 15.48 5.51
C ALA A 62 1.31 14.13 4.81
N THR A 63 2.35 13.97 3.99
CA THR A 63 2.59 12.72 3.26
C THR A 63 3.99 12.19 3.52
N PHE A 64 4.13 10.86 3.59
CA PHE A 64 5.39 10.14 3.72
C PHE A 64 5.44 9.01 2.70
N ASN A 65 6.38 9.08 1.75
CA ASN A 65 6.56 8.00 0.80
C ASN A 65 7.32 6.81 1.42
N LEU A 66 7.02 5.60 0.95
CA LEU A 66 7.66 4.36 1.43
C LEU A 66 9.17 4.37 1.22
N ASP A 67 9.63 4.93 0.12
CA ASP A 67 10.98 4.72 -0.35
C ASP A 67 11.47 5.82 -1.31
N GLU A 68 12.78 5.80 -1.59
CA GLU A 68 13.43 6.62 -2.60
C GLU A 68 14.78 5.99 -2.97
N TYR A 69 15.18 6.12 -4.22
CA TYR A 69 16.50 5.71 -4.68
C TYR A 69 17.61 6.52 -4.02
N ARG A 70 18.63 5.82 -3.51
CA ARG A 70 19.85 6.47 -3.02
C ARG A 70 20.74 6.89 -4.17
N GLY A 71 21.17 8.16 -4.15
CA GLY A 71 22.08 8.73 -5.15
C GLY A 71 21.38 9.52 -6.25
N LEU A 72 20.04 9.49 -6.33
CA LEU A 72 19.33 10.37 -7.27
C LEU A 72 18.96 11.71 -6.62
N PRO A 73 19.15 12.83 -7.33
CA PRO A 73 18.59 14.11 -6.90
C PRO A 73 17.06 14.09 -7.03
N ALA A 74 16.37 14.87 -6.20
CA ALA A 74 14.91 14.87 -6.13
C ALA A 74 14.21 15.30 -7.43
N ASP A 75 14.89 16.08 -8.26
CA ASP A 75 14.41 16.57 -9.57
C ASP A 75 14.74 15.62 -10.73
N HIS A 76 15.42 14.51 -10.47
CA HIS A 76 15.69 13.50 -11.49
C HIS A 76 14.38 12.82 -11.90
N GLU A 77 14.14 12.64 -13.20
CA GLU A 77 12.87 12.10 -13.74
C GLU A 77 12.51 10.70 -13.23
N GLN A 78 13.49 9.94 -12.75
CA GLN A 78 13.31 8.61 -12.18
C GLN A 78 13.31 8.58 -10.65
N SER A 79 13.43 9.74 -9.97
CA SER A 79 13.27 9.80 -8.53
C SER A 79 11.78 9.60 -8.15
N TYR A 80 11.53 9.04 -6.98
CA TYR A 80 10.15 8.90 -6.48
C TYR A 80 9.56 10.23 -6.05
N HIS A 81 10.40 11.19 -5.65
CA HIS A 81 9.97 12.58 -5.47
C HIS A 81 9.40 13.16 -6.77
N TYR A 82 10.10 12.98 -7.90
CA TYR A 82 9.60 13.43 -9.21
C TYR A 82 8.32 12.70 -9.61
N PHE A 83 8.26 11.38 -9.39
CA PHE A 83 7.06 10.59 -9.63
C PHE A 83 5.85 11.18 -8.89
N MET A 84 5.99 11.45 -7.59
CA MET A 84 4.92 12.01 -6.78
C MET A 84 4.50 13.40 -7.22
N GLN A 85 5.44 14.26 -7.60
CA GLN A 85 5.13 15.57 -8.19
C GLN A 85 4.29 15.42 -9.47
N LYS A 86 4.67 14.51 -10.35
CA LYS A 86 4.01 14.28 -11.63
C LYS A 86 2.61 13.68 -11.48
N HIS A 87 2.43 12.71 -10.59
CA HIS A 87 1.22 11.91 -10.52
C HIS A 87 0.21 12.41 -9.49
N LEU A 88 0.64 13.12 -8.43
CA LEU A 88 -0.25 13.58 -7.36
C LEU A 88 0.01 15.02 -6.91
N PHE A 89 1.21 15.34 -6.38
CA PHE A 89 1.40 16.59 -5.61
C PHE A 89 1.14 17.86 -6.40
N SER A 90 1.48 17.90 -7.70
CA SER A 90 1.18 19.06 -8.57
C SER A 90 -0.30 19.18 -8.97
N LYS A 91 -1.14 18.17 -8.64
CA LYS A 91 -2.54 18.11 -9.05
C LYS A 91 -3.52 18.31 -7.90
N ILE A 92 -3.03 18.42 -6.68
CA ILE A 92 -3.80 18.70 -5.47
C ILE A 92 -3.17 19.88 -4.72
N ASN A 93 -3.87 20.43 -3.73
CA ASN A 93 -3.39 21.60 -2.99
C ASN A 93 -2.54 21.25 -1.75
N VAL A 94 -1.92 20.05 -1.69
CA VAL A 94 -0.98 19.70 -0.62
C VAL A 94 0.19 20.68 -0.60
N ARG A 95 0.60 21.11 0.61
CA ARG A 95 1.72 22.06 0.77
C ARG A 95 3.04 21.32 0.57
N PRO A 96 3.98 21.87 -0.23
CA PRO A 96 5.27 21.22 -0.47
C PRO A 96 6.04 20.88 0.81
N GLU A 97 5.97 21.73 1.84
CA GLU A 97 6.62 21.50 3.14
C GLU A 97 6.04 20.32 3.92
N ASN A 98 4.86 19.84 3.55
CA ASN A 98 4.19 18.69 4.16
C ASN A 98 4.41 17.40 3.37
N THR A 99 5.14 17.43 2.25
CA THR A 99 5.43 16.24 1.45
C THR A 99 6.82 15.71 1.76
N HIS A 100 6.91 14.46 2.19
CA HIS A 100 8.16 13.86 2.63
C HIS A 100 8.47 12.61 1.81
N VAL A 101 9.68 12.58 1.27
CA VAL A 101 10.27 11.42 0.59
C VAL A 101 11.64 11.21 1.23
N PRO A 102 12.14 9.98 1.43
CA PRO A 102 13.46 9.77 1.98
C PRO A 102 14.52 10.55 1.19
N ASN A 103 15.50 11.13 1.86
CA ASN A 103 16.51 11.96 1.19
C ASN A 103 17.56 11.11 0.47
N GLY A 104 17.28 10.76 -0.78
CA GLY A 104 18.18 9.98 -1.63
C GLY A 104 19.56 10.60 -1.84
N ALA A 105 19.70 11.91 -1.71
CA ALA A 105 20.97 12.62 -1.88
C ALA A 105 21.87 12.60 -0.63
N ASN A 106 21.38 12.14 0.54
CA ASN A 106 22.20 12.08 1.75
C ASN A 106 23.24 10.94 1.63
N PRO A 107 24.55 11.22 1.71
CA PRO A 107 25.59 10.21 1.64
C PRO A 107 25.65 9.30 2.87
N ASP A 108 25.20 9.76 4.04
CA ASP A 108 25.12 9.00 5.28
C ASP A 108 23.78 8.28 5.36
N ALA A 109 23.80 6.98 5.07
CA ALA A 109 22.58 6.19 4.99
C ALA A 109 21.88 6.09 6.36
N GLN A 110 22.64 5.90 7.45
CA GLN A 110 22.03 5.80 8.77
C GLN A 110 21.38 7.11 9.19
N ALA A 111 22.08 8.22 9.00
CA ALA A 111 21.55 9.54 9.32
C ALA A 111 20.30 9.88 8.48
N ALA A 112 20.24 9.45 7.21
CA ALA A 112 19.05 9.63 6.37
C ALA A 112 17.85 8.86 6.89
N CYS A 113 18.05 7.59 7.24
CA CYS A 113 16.99 6.72 7.78
C CYS A 113 16.50 7.20 9.15
N ASP A 114 17.42 7.53 10.07
CA ASP A 114 17.08 8.02 11.41
C ASP A 114 16.28 9.34 11.35
N ALA A 115 16.69 10.24 10.46
CA ALA A 115 15.99 11.52 10.26
C ALA A 115 14.57 11.29 9.68
N TYR A 116 14.41 10.31 8.79
CA TYR A 116 13.12 9.99 8.22
C TYR A 116 12.16 9.40 9.26
N GLU A 117 12.60 8.41 10.04
CA GLU A 117 11.84 7.86 11.17
C GLU A 117 11.45 8.95 12.18
N ALA A 118 12.41 9.82 12.54
CA ALA A 118 12.13 10.93 13.43
C ALA A 118 11.05 11.88 12.89
N SER A 119 11.04 12.13 11.57
CA SER A 119 10.03 13.00 10.94
C SER A 119 8.64 12.36 10.96
N ILE A 120 8.53 11.04 10.72
CA ILE A 120 7.29 10.29 10.86
C ILE A 120 6.76 10.35 12.29
N LEU A 121 7.63 10.17 13.27
CA LEU A 121 7.26 10.22 14.69
C LEU A 121 6.79 11.62 15.09
N LEU A 122 7.49 12.68 14.63
CA LEU A 122 7.12 14.08 14.90
C LEU A 122 5.77 14.45 14.28
N ALA A 123 5.42 13.86 13.14
CA ALA A 123 4.10 14.02 12.51
C ALA A 123 2.97 13.27 13.26
N GLY A 124 3.31 12.45 14.27
CA GLY A 124 2.34 11.66 15.04
C GLY A 124 2.07 10.27 14.48
N GLY A 125 2.94 9.77 13.60
CA GLY A 125 2.80 8.50 12.90
C GLY A 125 1.88 8.58 11.68
N VAL A 126 1.80 7.51 10.90
CA VAL A 126 0.99 7.41 9.69
C VAL A 126 -0.45 7.02 10.04
N ASP A 127 -1.43 7.76 9.54
CA ASP A 127 -2.84 7.43 9.72
C ASP A 127 -3.29 6.32 8.74
N LEU A 128 -2.93 6.44 7.47
CA LEU A 128 -3.19 5.41 6.46
C LEU A 128 -1.94 5.22 5.59
N GLN A 129 -1.42 3.99 5.54
CA GLN A 129 -0.30 3.59 4.69
C GLN A 129 -0.80 2.88 3.45
N LEU A 130 -0.63 3.49 2.29
CA LEU A 130 -0.86 2.87 0.99
C LEU A 130 0.31 1.95 0.62
N LEU A 131 0.01 0.75 0.15
CA LEU A 131 0.97 -0.25 -0.32
C LEU A 131 0.54 -0.80 -1.68
N GLY A 132 1.52 -1.05 -2.55
CA GLY A 132 1.40 -2.03 -3.61
C GLY A 132 1.93 -3.39 -3.15
N LEU A 133 1.77 -4.42 -3.98
CA LEU A 133 2.26 -5.78 -3.73
C LEU A 133 3.25 -6.21 -4.83
N GLY A 134 4.49 -6.49 -4.45
CA GLY A 134 5.48 -7.05 -5.36
C GLY A 134 5.19 -8.50 -5.73
N HIS A 135 5.70 -8.98 -6.87
CA HIS A 135 5.45 -10.36 -7.34
C HIS A 135 5.97 -11.46 -6.39
N ASN A 136 6.96 -11.15 -5.57
CA ASN A 136 7.51 -12.05 -4.54
C ASN A 136 7.00 -11.70 -3.13
N GLY A 137 5.98 -10.87 -3.01
CA GLY A 137 5.39 -10.46 -1.74
C GLY A 137 6.08 -9.30 -1.05
N HIS A 138 7.05 -8.63 -1.68
CA HIS A 138 7.66 -7.44 -1.09
C HIS A 138 6.65 -6.29 -0.99
N ILE A 139 6.82 -5.48 0.05
CA ILE A 139 6.16 -4.20 0.27
C ILE A 139 7.21 -3.11 0.52
N GLY A 140 7.13 -1.98 -0.22
CA GLY A 140 8.27 -1.10 -0.38
C GLY A 140 9.43 -1.86 -1.04
N PHE A 141 10.67 -1.64 -0.60
CA PHE A 141 11.81 -2.48 -0.98
C PHE A 141 12.16 -3.54 0.08
N ASN A 142 11.18 -3.96 0.91
CA ASN A 142 11.37 -5.08 1.84
C ASN A 142 11.19 -6.39 1.07
N GLU A 143 12.27 -6.87 0.48
CA GLU A 143 12.35 -8.14 -0.26
C GLU A 143 12.30 -9.37 0.68
N PRO A 144 11.98 -10.59 0.18
CA PRO A 144 12.09 -11.82 0.95
C PRO A 144 13.43 -11.93 1.68
N ALA A 145 13.38 -12.15 3.00
CA ALA A 145 14.53 -12.13 3.89
C ALA A 145 14.33 -13.11 5.05
N PRO A 146 15.37 -13.44 5.84
CA PRO A 146 15.23 -14.33 7.01
C PRO A 146 14.48 -13.66 8.19
N GLU A 147 14.32 -12.33 8.18
CA GLU A 147 13.66 -11.58 9.23
C GLU A 147 12.94 -10.36 8.67
N PHE A 148 11.97 -9.83 9.42
CA PHE A 148 11.30 -8.59 9.09
C PHE A 148 12.12 -7.39 9.56
N PRO A 149 12.56 -6.49 8.66
CA PRO A 149 13.26 -5.26 9.05
C PRO A 149 12.31 -4.34 9.80
N LYS A 150 12.80 -3.65 10.83
CA LYS A 150 11.95 -2.91 11.75
C LYS A 150 11.69 -1.48 11.31
N GLU A 151 12.75 -0.73 11.09
CA GLU A 151 12.75 0.71 10.83
C GLU A 151 13.17 1.01 9.40
N THR A 152 13.03 2.28 8.98
CA THR A 152 13.57 2.72 7.69
C THR A 152 15.05 2.38 7.59
N HIS A 153 15.45 1.81 6.49
CA HIS A 153 16.80 1.32 6.27
C HIS A 153 17.24 1.46 4.81
N CYS A 154 18.55 1.34 4.60
CA CYS A 154 19.13 1.31 3.27
C CYS A 154 19.22 -0.14 2.79
N VAL A 155 18.74 -0.42 1.59
CA VAL A 155 18.78 -1.74 0.96
C VAL A 155 19.60 -1.72 -0.32
N ASP A 156 20.30 -2.81 -0.59
CA ASP A 156 20.86 -3.08 -1.91
C ASP A 156 19.75 -3.61 -2.82
N LEU A 157 19.57 -3.00 -3.99
CA LEU A 157 18.57 -3.45 -4.95
C LEU A 157 19.00 -4.79 -5.58
N THR A 158 18.03 -5.68 -5.76
CA THR A 158 18.28 -6.95 -6.44
C THR A 158 18.60 -6.74 -7.92
N GLU A 159 19.35 -7.66 -8.52
CA GLU A 159 19.63 -7.59 -9.95
C GLU A 159 18.36 -7.61 -10.81
N SER A 160 17.32 -8.32 -10.36
CA SER A 160 16.00 -8.30 -11.01
C SER A 160 15.37 -6.93 -11.00
N THR A 161 15.43 -6.21 -9.87
CA THR A 161 14.92 -4.84 -9.74
C THR A 161 15.74 -3.87 -10.59
N ILE A 162 17.08 -3.98 -10.57
CA ILE A 162 17.96 -3.16 -11.42
C ILE A 162 17.67 -3.38 -12.89
N ASN A 163 17.54 -4.64 -13.34
CA ASN A 163 17.23 -4.95 -14.73
C ASN A 163 15.84 -4.49 -15.15
N ALA A 164 14.83 -4.65 -14.29
CA ALA A 164 13.48 -4.16 -14.57
C ALA A 164 13.44 -2.63 -14.72
N ASN A 165 14.26 -1.91 -13.96
CA ASN A 165 14.33 -0.45 -13.99
C ASN A 165 15.30 0.09 -15.05
N SER A 166 16.20 -0.73 -15.61
CA SER A 166 17.20 -0.30 -16.59
C SER A 166 16.60 0.37 -17.83
N ARG A 167 15.38 -0.01 -18.21
CA ARG A 167 14.62 0.61 -19.31
C ARG A 167 14.27 2.09 -19.09
N LEU A 168 14.39 2.57 -17.86
CA LEU A 168 14.05 3.93 -17.45
C LEU A 168 15.28 4.85 -17.41
N PHE A 169 16.49 4.30 -17.65
CA PHE A 169 17.76 5.02 -17.61
C PHE A 169 18.49 4.88 -18.96
N ASP A 170 19.39 5.79 -19.25
CA ASP A 170 20.17 5.77 -20.50
C ASP A 170 21.13 4.57 -20.55
N SER A 171 21.59 4.11 -19.38
CA SER A 171 22.41 2.91 -19.24
C SER A 171 22.11 2.16 -17.94
N VAL A 172 22.43 0.87 -17.89
CA VAL A 172 22.30 0.04 -16.68
C VAL A 172 23.21 0.52 -15.53
N ASP A 173 24.30 1.21 -15.87
CA ASP A 173 25.25 1.73 -14.89
C ASP A 173 24.70 2.99 -14.15
N GLU A 174 23.71 3.64 -14.73
CA GLU A 174 23.03 4.80 -14.12
C GLU A 174 21.89 4.38 -13.21
N VAL A 175 21.46 3.12 -13.27
CA VAL A 175 20.43 2.61 -12.35
C VAL A 175 20.99 2.61 -10.94
N PRO A 176 20.29 3.24 -9.97
CA PRO A 176 20.70 3.19 -8.57
C PRO A 176 20.86 1.76 -8.09
N ARG A 177 21.86 1.54 -7.25
CA ARG A 177 22.13 0.22 -6.65
C ARG A 177 21.54 0.05 -5.27
N GLN A 178 21.09 1.17 -4.66
CA GLN A 178 20.56 1.21 -3.31
C GLN A 178 19.31 2.09 -3.26
N ALA A 179 18.47 1.81 -2.27
CA ALA A 179 17.30 2.61 -1.93
C ALA A 179 17.16 2.73 -0.41
N TYR A 180 16.48 3.79 0.03
CA TYR A 180 15.93 3.90 1.38
C TYR A 180 14.49 3.42 1.34
N THR A 181 14.10 2.58 2.29
CA THR A 181 12.74 2.07 2.39
C THR A 181 12.26 2.01 3.85
N MET A 182 11.01 2.35 4.08
CA MET A 182 10.37 2.10 5.38
C MET A 182 10.45 0.61 5.70
N GLY A 183 10.85 0.27 6.91
CA GLY A 183 10.84 -1.09 7.39
C GLY A 183 9.42 -1.61 7.69
N ILE A 184 9.31 -2.91 7.80
CA ILE A 184 8.04 -3.59 8.12
C ILE A 184 7.45 -3.08 9.44
N GLY A 185 8.29 -2.82 10.45
CA GLY A 185 7.82 -2.28 11.74
C GLY A 185 7.19 -0.90 11.59
N THR A 186 7.79 -0.01 10.77
CA THR A 186 7.24 1.33 10.49
C THR A 186 5.91 1.23 9.74
N ILE A 187 5.82 0.35 8.73
CA ILE A 187 4.58 0.08 7.99
C ILE A 187 3.50 -0.45 8.93
N MET A 188 3.82 -1.43 9.77
CA MET A 188 2.88 -2.04 10.73
C MET A 188 2.46 -1.12 11.87
N ALA A 189 3.18 -0.02 12.10
CA ALA A 189 2.82 1.01 13.08
C ALA A 189 1.78 2.02 12.55
N ALA A 190 1.45 2.01 11.27
CA ALA A 190 0.37 2.82 10.71
C ALA A 190 -0.97 2.44 11.38
N LYS A 191 -1.89 3.40 11.50
CA LYS A 191 -3.22 3.13 12.12
C LYS A 191 -4.11 2.30 11.21
N GLN A 192 -3.93 2.46 9.90
CA GLN A 192 -4.57 1.67 8.85
C GLN A 192 -3.56 1.37 7.74
N VAL A 193 -3.66 0.20 7.16
CA VAL A 193 -2.91 -0.18 5.96
C VAL A 193 -3.91 -0.44 4.83
N LEU A 194 -3.67 0.15 3.67
CA LEU A 194 -4.42 -0.06 2.44
C LEU A 194 -3.50 -0.68 1.40
N VAL A 195 -3.78 -1.90 0.99
CA VAL A 195 -3.04 -2.58 -0.08
C VAL A 195 -3.87 -2.57 -1.36
N VAL A 196 -3.29 -2.15 -2.47
CA VAL A 196 -3.93 -2.18 -3.79
C VAL A 196 -3.21 -3.15 -4.70
N VAL A 197 -3.97 -4.07 -5.32
CA VAL A 197 -3.39 -5.12 -6.17
C VAL A 197 -4.27 -5.32 -7.40
N SER A 198 -3.66 -5.34 -8.58
CA SER A 198 -4.37 -5.56 -9.84
C SER A 198 -3.54 -6.44 -10.78
N GLY A 199 -4.26 -7.30 -11.51
CA GLY A 199 -3.70 -8.12 -12.58
C GLY A 199 -3.52 -9.59 -12.21
N GLU A 200 -3.75 -10.48 -13.18
CA GLU A 200 -3.67 -11.94 -13.04
C GLU A 200 -2.28 -12.42 -12.62
N ASP A 201 -1.22 -11.69 -13.02
CA ASP A 201 0.17 -11.97 -12.63
C ASP A 201 0.43 -11.81 -11.13
N LYS A 202 -0.51 -11.21 -10.39
CA LYS A 202 -0.50 -11.08 -8.92
C LYS A 202 -1.30 -12.16 -8.20
N ALA A 203 -2.07 -12.99 -8.90
CA ALA A 203 -2.99 -13.93 -8.26
C ALA A 203 -2.31 -14.90 -7.29
N GLN A 204 -1.14 -15.44 -7.66
CA GLN A 204 -0.40 -16.35 -6.79
C GLN A 204 0.10 -15.65 -5.53
N ILE A 205 0.66 -14.43 -5.68
CA ILE A 205 1.22 -13.73 -4.52
C ILE A 205 0.13 -13.15 -3.62
N VAL A 206 -1.04 -12.81 -4.13
CA VAL A 206 -2.22 -12.46 -3.32
C VAL A 206 -2.62 -13.64 -2.43
N ARG A 207 -2.69 -14.84 -3.00
CA ARG A 207 -2.97 -16.07 -2.25
C ARG A 207 -1.90 -16.33 -1.18
N ASP A 208 -0.62 -16.28 -1.54
CA ASP A 208 0.48 -16.57 -0.62
C ASP A 208 0.57 -15.54 0.51
N ALA A 209 0.38 -14.25 0.20
CA ALA A 209 0.47 -13.17 1.17
C ALA A 209 -0.73 -13.11 2.12
N PHE A 210 -1.95 -13.36 1.66
CA PHE A 210 -3.15 -13.09 2.44
C PHE A 210 -3.83 -14.34 3.00
N PHE A 211 -3.51 -15.52 2.46
CA PHE A 211 -4.07 -16.80 2.90
C PHE A 211 -3.00 -17.84 3.25
N GLY A 212 -1.73 -17.56 2.94
CA GLY A 212 -0.61 -18.42 3.29
C GLY A 212 -0.09 -18.17 4.71
N PRO A 213 0.96 -18.89 5.13
CA PRO A 213 1.59 -18.67 6.43
C PRO A 213 2.28 -17.31 6.49
N VAL A 214 2.26 -16.67 7.67
CA VAL A 214 3.01 -15.44 7.90
C VAL A 214 4.49 -15.76 8.02
N THR A 215 5.28 -15.24 7.08
CA THR A 215 6.71 -15.49 6.98
C THR A 215 7.43 -14.28 6.35
N PRO A 216 8.67 -13.96 6.77
CA PRO A 216 9.45 -12.92 6.11
C PRO A 216 9.91 -13.30 4.69
N GLU A 217 9.77 -14.55 4.27
CA GLU A 217 9.96 -14.97 2.87
C GLU A 217 8.83 -14.48 1.94
N VAL A 218 7.69 -14.07 2.52
CA VAL A 218 6.60 -13.35 1.86
C VAL A 218 6.28 -12.12 2.71
N PRO A 219 7.03 -11.02 2.57
CA PRO A 219 6.96 -9.89 3.51
C PRO A 219 5.56 -9.33 3.75
N ALA A 220 4.73 -9.25 2.71
CA ALA A 220 3.35 -8.79 2.83
C ALA A 220 2.47 -9.71 3.70
N SER A 221 2.87 -10.95 3.96
CA SER A 221 2.10 -11.88 4.80
C SER A 221 1.91 -11.37 6.23
N ILE A 222 2.82 -10.52 6.73
CA ILE A 222 2.71 -9.90 8.06
C ILE A 222 1.46 -9.05 8.22
N LEU A 223 0.91 -8.53 7.12
CA LEU A 223 -0.29 -7.68 7.11
C LEU A 223 -1.53 -8.42 7.62
N GLN A 224 -1.53 -9.77 7.60
CA GLN A 224 -2.56 -10.58 8.24
C GLN A 224 -2.69 -10.29 9.75
N PHE A 225 -1.63 -9.84 10.40
CA PHE A 225 -1.62 -9.49 11.83
C PHE A 225 -1.89 -8.01 12.10
N HIS A 226 -2.01 -7.19 11.06
CA HIS A 226 -2.33 -5.78 11.27
C HIS A 226 -3.81 -5.63 11.67
N PRO A 227 -4.12 -4.91 12.78
CA PRO A 227 -5.48 -4.80 13.32
C PRO A 227 -6.47 -4.13 12.36
N ASN A 228 -5.98 -3.27 11.47
CA ASN A 228 -6.78 -2.51 10.52
C ASN A 228 -6.12 -2.50 9.13
N ALA A 229 -5.95 -3.70 8.55
CA ALA A 229 -5.48 -3.84 7.17
C ALA A 229 -6.66 -4.09 6.23
N VAL A 230 -6.66 -3.37 5.12
CA VAL A 230 -7.60 -3.51 4.02
C VAL A 230 -6.81 -3.79 2.74
N ALA A 231 -7.21 -4.81 2.00
CA ALA A 231 -6.72 -5.06 0.66
C ALA A 231 -7.85 -4.85 -0.34
N ILE A 232 -7.62 -4.01 -1.36
CA ILE A 232 -8.52 -3.87 -2.51
C ILE A 232 -7.83 -4.53 -3.68
N VAL A 233 -8.41 -5.59 -4.19
CA VAL A 233 -7.85 -6.42 -5.26
C VAL A 233 -8.84 -6.51 -6.41
N ASP A 234 -8.38 -6.54 -7.65
CA ASP A 234 -9.31 -6.83 -8.76
C ASP A 234 -9.58 -8.35 -8.89
N GLU A 235 -10.64 -8.71 -9.62
CA GLU A 235 -11.01 -10.12 -9.86
C GLU A 235 -9.85 -10.91 -10.46
N ALA A 236 -9.02 -10.31 -11.31
CA ALA A 236 -7.88 -10.97 -11.93
C ALA A 236 -6.81 -11.32 -10.90
N ALA A 237 -6.46 -10.39 -10.01
CA ALA A 237 -5.52 -10.63 -8.90
C ALA A 237 -6.09 -11.61 -7.85
N PHE A 238 -7.41 -11.71 -7.72
CA PHE A 238 -8.08 -12.61 -6.77
C PHE A 238 -8.40 -14.00 -7.34
N SER A 239 -8.14 -14.26 -8.60
CA SER A 239 -8.58 -15.44 -9.35
C SER A 239 -8.18 -16.80 -8.76
N LEU A 240 -7.13 -16.86 -7.94
CA LEU A 240 -6.67 -18.08 -7.24
C LEU A 240 -7.14 -18.17 -5.77
N CYS A 241 -8.03 -17.28 -5.33
CA CYS A 241 -8.45 -17.19 -3.91
C CYS A 241 -9.94 -17.47 -3.69
N GLY A 242 -10.74 -17.65 -4.75
CA GLY A 242 -12.19 -17.84 -4.65
C GLY A 242 -12.62 -18.95 -3.68
N ASP A 243 -11.96 -20.10 -3.77
CA ASP A 243 -12.25 -21.24 -2.90
C ASP A 243 -11.91 -21.00 -1.41
N LEU A 244 -11.08 -19.99 -1.12
CA LEU A 244 -10.64 -19.68 0.25
C LEU A 244 -11.52 -18.61 0.92
N ALA A 245 -12.27 -17.84 0.13
CA ALA A 245 -13.19 -16.84 0.65
C ALA A 245 -14.44 -17.47 1.28
N ASP A 246 -14.85 -18.64 0.79
CA ASP A 246 -16.01 -19.39 1.28
C ASP A 246 -15.74 -20.16 2.60
N GLU A 247 -14.48 -20.37 2.98
CA GLU A 247 -14.14 -21.04 4.24
C GLU A 247 -14.27 -20.12 5.48
N GLY A 248 -14.68 -18.87 5.31
CA GLY A 248 -14.75 -17.84 6.36
C GLY A 248 -15.91 -17.93 7.34
N CYS A 249 -16.86 -18.85 7.19
CA CYS A 249 -17.84 -19.14 8.24
C CYS A 249 -17.26 -20.14 9.26
N GLY A 250 -16.37 -19.65 10.11
CA GLY A 250 -15.73 -20.43 11.18
C GLY A 250 -16.65 -20.87 12.31
N CYS A 251 -17.96 -21.08 12.06
CA CYS A 251 -18.89 -21.54 13.09
C CYS A 251 -18.74 -23.02 13.47
N GLY A 252 -18.05 -23.85 12.65
CA GLY A 252 -17.82 -25.25 12.95
C GLY A 252 -19.12 -26.09 13.16
N ASP A 253 -20.27 -25.52 12.83
CA ASP A 253 -21.57 -26.14 12.98
C ASP A 253 -22.03 -26.69 11.62
N PRO A 254 -22.13 -28.02 11.46
CA PRO A 254 -22.58 -28.63 10.21
C PRO A 254 -24.05 -28.33 9.88
N ASP A 255 -24.81 -27.74 10.80
CA ASP A 255 -26.22 -27.36 10.63
C ASP A 255 -26.36 -25.79 10.61
N CYS A 256 -25.29 -25.03 10.35
CA CYS A 256 -25.38 -23.60 10.20
C CYS A 256 -26.10 -23.26 8.89
N ASP A 257 -27.34 -22.86 9.00
CA ASP A 257 -28.20 -22.40 7.91
C ASP A 257 -27.84 -20.91 7.60
N CYS A 258 -26.63 -20.73 7.08
CA CYS A 258 -26.24 -19.44 6.48
C CYS A 258 -26.86 -19.42 5.08
N ASP A 259 -28.08 -18.89 4.95
CA ASP A 259 -28.78 -18.73 3.68
C ASP A 259 -27.89 -17.98 2.69
N HIS A 260 -27.31 -18.72 1.75
CA HIS A 260 -26.64 -18.18 0.57
C HIS A 260 -27.71 -17.86 -0.49
N ASP A 261 -28.52 -16.84 -0.25
CA ASP A 261 -29.35 -16.25 -1.28
C ASP A 261 -28.47 -15.44 -2.22
N HIS A 262 -28.00 -16.08 -3.28
CA HIS A 262 -27.39 -15.42 -4.44
C HIS A 262 -28.48 -14.74 -5.25
N GLU A 263 -28.94 -13.58 -4.83
CA GLU A 263 -29.58 -12.62 -5.72
C GLU A 263 -28.58 -11.53 -6.13
N HIS A 264 -28.35 -11.45 -7.43
CA HIS A 264 -27.54 -10.43 -8.07
C HIS A 264 -28.06 -9.03 -7.76
N GLY A 265 -27.22 -8.20 -7.14
CA GLY A 265 -27.44 -6.75 -7.07
C GLY A 265 -27.05 -6.14 -5.73
N GLU A 266 -26.03 -5.28 -5.80
CA GLU A 266 -25.60 -4.28 -4.84
C GLU A 266 -24.64 -4.70 -3.72
N ALA A 267 -23.52 -3.98 -3.77
CA ALA A 267 -22.48 -3.69 -2.75
C ALA A 267 -22.52 -4.48 -1.42
N GLY A 268 -21.44 -5.25 -1.21
CA GLY A 268 -20.76 -5.40 0.08
C GLY A 268 -21.58 -5.78 1.30
N HIS A 269 -21.76 -7.06 1.58
CA HIS A 269 -22.13 -7.50 2.93
C HIS A 269 -20.88 -7.81 3.76
N ILE A 270 -20.66 -6.96 4.77
CA ILE A 270 -19.73 -7.19 5.86
C ILE A 270 -20.38 -8.17 6.84
N CYS A 271 -19.76 -9.32 7.11
CA CYS A 271 -20.10 -10.11 8.29
C CYS A 271 -19.65 -9.33 9.54
N GLY A 272 -20.56 -8.52 10.08
CA GLY A 272 -20.37 -7.85 11.37
C GLY A 272 -20.51 -8.85 12.52
N ASP A 273 -19.74 -8.58 13.56
CA ASP A 273 -19.69 -9.25 14.88
C ASP A 273 -21.08 -9.31 15.54
N HIS A 274 -21.89 -10.30 15.17
CA HIS A 274 -23.09 -10.64 15.90
C HIS A 274 -23.01 -12.11 16.34
N GLY A 275 -22.65 -12.27 17.62
CA GLY A 275 -22.64 -13.57 18.27
C GLY A 275 -23.97 -14.30 18.08
N CYS A 276 -23.89 -15.55 17.66
CA CYS A 276 -25.01 -16.51 17.65
C CYS A 276 -25.63 -16.56 19.05
N GLY A 277 -26.78 -15.92 19.23
CA GLY A 277 -27.61 -16.06 20.43
C GLY A 277 -28.21 -17.46 20.50
N LYS A 278 -27.85 -18.21 21.52
CA LYS A 278 -28.51 -19.47 21.85
C LYS A 278 -29.97 -19.16 22.16
N HIS A 279 -30.87 -19.70 21.36
CA HIS A 279 -32.27 -19.89 21.78
C HIS A 279 -32.41 -21.25 22.44
N SER A 280 -32.78 -21.21 23.73
CA SER A 280 -33.31 -22.33 24.53
C SER A 280 -34.78 -22.53 24.24
#